data_3a87ccdfbee7b94d7e5c84aa74e09c68
#
_entry.id   3a87ccdfbee7b94d7e5c84aa74e09c68
#
_cell.length_a   1.000
_cell.length_b   1.000
_cell.length_c   1.000
_cell.angle_alpha   90.00
_cell.angle_beta   90.00
_cell.angle_gamma   90.00
#
_symmetry.space_group_name_H-M   'P 1'
#
loop_
_entity.id
_entity.type
_entity.pdbx_description
1 polymer ?
#
loop_
_entity_poly.entity_id
_entity_poly.type
_entity_poly.pdbx_seq_one_letter_code
_entity_poly.pdbx_strand_id
1 'polypeptide(L)'
;MATRRLRNLAAQLQQPAAAAPALAAAGDGATDTTITDVRCYAIKLPDIRMICVVKIVTAGGLSGVGESGLSFREKAVVGAVDHFKQFLIGQDARNISALWQQMYRSQYFEGGRVLTAAMSAIDLALHDVVAKSLRCPVYQLLGGTHRHHVPVYVRPLPPPHPHSSSAERCGCR
;
A
#
# COMPACT_ATOMS: atom_id res chain seq x y z
N MET A 1 1.38 -8.42 -42.92
CA MET A 1 1.36 -7.26 -41.99
C MET A 1 1.36 -7.64 -40.51
N ALA A 2 0.82 -8.77 -40.08
CA ALA A 2 0.76 -9.24 -38.70
C ALA A 2 2.13 -9.53 -38.06
N THR A 3 3.07 -10.10 -38.81
CA THR A 3 4.41 -10.50 -38.33
C THR A 3 5.31 -9.34 -37.93
N ARG A 4 5.12 -8.16 -38.50
CA ARG A 4 5.90 -6.96 -38.16
C ARG A 4 5.44 -6.35 -36.83
N ARG A 5 4.13 -6.40 -36.55
CA ARG A 5 3.58 -5.93 -35.26
C ARG A 5 4.01 -6.80 -34.08
N LEU A 6 4.07 -8.13 -34.27
CA LEU A 6 4.53 -9.05 -33.21
C LEU A 6 6.02 -8.89 -32.89
N ARG A 7 6.87 -8.62 -33.88
CA ARG A 7 8.31 -8.34 -33.63
C ARG A 7 8.52 -7.03 -32.88
N ASN A 8 7.75 -5.99 -33.18
CA ASN A 8 7.84 -4.71 -32.46
C ASN A 8 7.34 -4.84 -31.02
N LEU A 9 6.32 -5.66 -30.76
CA LEU A 9 5.84 -5.93 -29.41
C LEU A 9 6.90 -6.71 -28.60
N ALA A 10 7.55 -7.70 -29.20
CA ALA A 10 8.62 -8.45 -28.57
C ALA A 10 9.85 -7.57 -28.24
N ALA A 11 10.18 -6.63 -29.12
CA ALA A 11 11.27 -5.67 -28.89
C ALA A 11 10.96 -4.66 -27.77
N GLN A 12 9.69 -4.27 -27.59
CA GLN A 12 9.26 -3.41 -26.48
C GLN A 12 9.28 -4.15 -25.14
N LEU A 13 9.04 -5.46 -25.13
CA LEU A 13 9.08 -6.29 -23.91
C LEU A 13 10.53 -6.62 -23.47
N GLN A 14 11.52 -6.40 -24.34
CA GLN A 14 12.93 -6.62 -24.03
C GLN A 14 13.69 -5.35 -23.63
N GLN A 15 13.01 -4.19 -23.57
CA GLN A 15 13.64 -2.99 -23.03
C GLN A 15 13.91 -3.21 -21.54
N PRO A 16 15.15 -3.01 -21.06
CA PRO A 16 15.43 -3.03 -19.65
C PRO A 16 14.55 -1.96 -19.00
N ALA A 17 13.87 -2.34 -17.92
CA ALA A 17 13.06 -1.41 -17.14
C ALA A 17 13.90 -0.15 -16.91
N ALA A 18 13.35 1.01 -17.27
CA ALA A 18 14.03 2.28 -17.04
C ALA A 18 14.47 2.31 -15.58
N ALA A 19 15.74 2.59 -15.35
CA ALA A 19 16.29 2.68 -13.99
C ALA A 19 15.37 3.62 -13.19
N ALA A 20 14.89 3.13 -12.07
CA ALA A 20 14.10 3.94 -11.15
C ALA A 20 14.87 5.24 -10.90
N PRO A 21 14.20 6.41 -10.87
CA PRO A 21 14.91 7.67 -10.63
C PRO A 21 15.71 7.52 -9.34
N ALA A 22 17.02 7.76 -9.44
CA ALA A 22 17.91 7.73 -8.29
C ALA A 22 17.33 8.66 -7.23
N LEU A 23 16.98 8.10 -6.06
CA LEU A 23 16.59 8.91 -4.92
C LEU A 23 17.74 9.88 -4.66
N ALA A 24 17.45 11.17 -4.73
CA ALA A 24 18.45 12.22 -4.44
C ALA A 24 19.16 11.89 -3.13
N ALA A 25 20.48 11.92 -3.17
CA ALA A 25 21.34 11.62 -2.03
C ALA A 25 20.97 12.56 -0.86
N ALA A 26 20.27 12.03 0.13
CA ALA A 26 20.21 12.65 1.44
C ALA A 26 21.58 12.43 2.09
N GLY A 27 22.15 13.51 2.65
CA GLY A 27 23.48 13.50 3.26
C GLY A 27 23.64 12.47 4.38
N ASP A 28 24.87 12.23 4.79
CA ASP A 28 25.38 11.20 5.71
C ASP A 28 24.88 11.25 7.19
N GLY A 29 23.68 11.79 7.43
CA GLY A 29 23.00 11.73 8.72
C GLY A 29 21.97 10.60 8.72
N ALA A 30 21.95 9.74 9.72
CA ALA A 30 20.89 8.75 9.91
C ALA A 30 19.54 9.47 9.86
N THR A 31 18.75 9.21 8.82
CA THR A 31 17.45 9.87 8.63
C THR A 31 16.55 9.51 9.82
N ASP A 32 16.02 10.53 10.51
CA ASP A 32 15.11 10.32 11.63
C ASP A 32 13.84 9.61 11.16
N THR A 33 13.67 8.38 11.62
CA THR A 33 12.54 7.50 11.27
C THR A 33 11.41 7.55 12.30
N THR A 34 11.44 8.50 13.24
CA THR A 34 10.36 8.72 14.20
C THR A 34 9.07 9.08 13.48
N ILE A 35 8.00 8.33 13.71
CA ILE A 35 6.71 8.53 13.07
C ILE A 35 6.04 9.80 13.63
N THR A 36 5.74 10.74 12.75
CA THR A 36 5.08 12.01 13.11
C THR A 36 3.63 12.07 12.70
N ASP A 37 3.25 11.34 11.66
CA ASP A 37 1.86 11.32 11.19
C ASP A 37 1.53 9.99 10.49
N VAL A 38 0.26 9.58 10.62
CA VAL A 38 -0.32 8.43 9.93
C VAL A 38 -1.66 8.85 9.36
N ARG A 39 -1.85 8.75 8.06
CA ARG A 39 -3.09 9.12 7.36
C ARG A 39 -3.62 7.96 6.55
N CYS A 40 -4.94 7.80 6.54
CA CYS A 40 -5.62 6.85 5.68
C CYS A 40 -6.50 7.60 4.69
N TYR A 41 -6.35 7.29 3.41
CA TYR A 41 -7.09 7.89 2.31
C TYR A 41 -7.99 6.82 1.68
N ALA A 42 -9.30 7.06 1.74
CA ALA A 42 -10.27 6.28 0.98
C ALA A 42 -10.44 6.91 -0.40
N ILE A 43 -9.91 6.27 -1.43
CA ILE A 43 -9.86 6.78 -2.80
C ILE A 43 -10.90 6.03 -3.64
N LYS A 44 -11.84 6.77 -4.25
CA LYS A 44 -12.82 6.21 -5.17
C LYS A 44 -12.19 6.04 -6.56
N LEU A 45 -12.23 4.83 -7.08
CA LEU A 45 -11.82 4.55 -8.45
C LEU A 45 -12.98 4.82 -9.43
N PRO A 46 -12.69 4.97 -10.74
CA PRO A 46 -13.71 5.18 -11.76
C PRO A 46 -14.75 4.04 -11.83
N ASP A 47 -14.34 2.84 -11.55
CA ASP A 47 -15.22 1.70 -11.33
C ASP A 47 -15.68 1.72 -9.85
N ILE A 48 -16.85 1.41 -9.51
CA ILE A 48 -17.53 1.42 -8.21
C ILE A 48 -16.65 1.11 -6.97
N ARG A 49 -15.39 0.70 -7.15
CA ARG A 49 -14.47 0.28 -6.09
C ARG A 49 -13.83 1.48 -5.39
N MET A 50 -13.59 1.30 -4.10
CA MET A 50 -12.75 2.18 -3.32
C MET A 50 -11.52 1.41 -2.86
N ILE A 51 -10.40 2.10 -2.75
CA ILE A 51 -9.17 1.59 -2.13
C ILE A 51 -8.83 2.43 -0.91
N CYS A 52 -8.25 1.81 0.10
CA CYS A 52 -7.73 2.50 1.26
C CYS A 52 -6.20 2.48 1.22
N VAL A 53 -5.58 3.65 1.17
CA VAL A 53 -4.13 3.82 1.18
C VAL A 53 -3.72 4.49 2.48
N VAL A 54 -2.84 3.84 3.24
CA VAL A 54 -2.22 4.40 4.44
C VAL A 54 -0.91 5.05 4.05
N LYS A 55 -0.67 6.27 4.54
CA LYS A 55 0.60 6.98 4.43
C LYS A 55 1.15 7.25 5.81
N ILE A 56 2.39 6.84 6.06
CA ILE A 56 3.17 7.16 7.25
C ILE A 56 4.19 8.23 6.90
N VAL A 57 4.35 9.21 7.76
CA VAL A 57 5.35 10.29 7.62
C VAL A 57 6.26 10.28 8.83
N THR A 58 7.56 10.50 8.61
CA THR A 58 8.58 10.54 9.66
C THR A 58 9.14 11.94 9.86
N ALA A 59 9.76 12.18 11.00
CA ALA A 59 10.41 13.45 11.34
C ALA A 59 11.54 13.79 10.37
N GLY A 60 12.26 12.79 9.86
CA GLY A 60 13.29 12.99 8.83
C GLY A 60 12.73 13.24 7.41
N GLY A 61 11.41 13.42 7.24
CA GLY A 61 10.78 13.75 5.96
C GLY A 61 10.53 12.55 5.04
N LEU A 62 10.89 11.33 5.46
CA LEU A 62 10.53 10.14 4.70
C LEU A 62 9.03 9.86 4.82
N SER A 63 8.47 9.27 3.78
CA SER A 63 7.11 8.76 3.84
C SER A 63 7.00 7.40 3.15
N GLY A 64 6.19 6.52 3.74
CA GLY A 64 5.86 5.22 3.16
C GLY A 64 4.36 5.07 2.95
N VAL A 65 3.99 4.20 2.04
CA VAL A 65 2.60 3.93 1.68
C VAL A 65 2.30 2.44 1.71
N GLY A 66 1.07 2.10 2.12
CA GLY A 66 0.57 0.73 2.10
C GLY A 66 -0.91 0.72 1.79
N GLU A 67 -1.38 -0.29 1.09
CA GLU A 67 -2.79 -0.45 0.71
C GLU A 67 -3.47 -1.49 1.59
N SER A 68 -4.70 -1.19 2.01
CA SER A 68 -5.58 -2.16 2.67
C SER A 68 -6.30 -3.01 1.62
N GLY A 69 -6.18 -4.34 1.72
CA GLY A 69 -6.82 -5.28 0.82
C GLY A 69 -8.31 -5.54 1.06
N LEU A 70 -8.99 -4.78 1.94
CA LEU A 70 -10.39 -5.01 2.30
C LEU A 70 -11.32 -4.03 1.59
N SER A 71 -12.06 -4.54 0.59
CA SER A 71 -13.07 -3.76 -0.14
C SER A 71 -14.41 -3.70 0.60
N PHE A 72 -15.19 -2.63 0.31
CA PHE A 72 -16.55 -2.37 0.84
C PHE A 72 -16.64 -2.16 2.36
N ARG A 73 -15.52 -1.93 3.02
CA ARG A 73 -15.43 -1.60 4.46
C ARG A 73 -14.42 -0.48 4.71
N GLU A 74 -14.19 0.36 3.73
CA GLU A 74 -13.14 1.38 3.73
C GLU A 74 -13.27 2.34 4.91
N LYS A 75 -14.49 2.78 5.23
CA LYS A 75 -14.74 3.66 6.40
C LYS A 75 -14.36 2.99 7.72
N ALA A 76 -14.61 1.68 7.84
CA ALA A 76 -14.21 0.93 9.04
C ALA A 76 -12.69 0.80 9.13
N VAL A 77 -12.01 0.58 8.00
CA VAL A 77 -10.54 0.56 7.93
C VAL A 77 -9.95 1.92 8.28
N VAL A 78 -10.51 3.01 7.77
CA VAL A 78 -10.08 4.38 8.14
C VAL A 78 -10.17 4.59 9.65
N GLY A 79 -11.29 4.22 10.27
CA GLY A 79 -11.46 4.32 11.73
C GLY A 79 -10.47 3.45 12.50
N ALA A 80 -10.17 2.24 12.00
CA ALA A 80 -9.18 1.36 12.62
C ALA A 80 -7.76 1.93 12.52
N VAL A 81 -7.36 2.48 11.37
CA VAL A 81 -6.07 3.16 11.20
C VAL A 81 -5.96 4.36 12.12
N ASP A 82 -7.03 5.15 12.25
CA ASP A 82 -7.06 6.30 13.17
C ASP A 82 -6.90 5.87 14.62
N HIS A 83 -7.53 4.78 15.02
CA HIS A 83 -7.34 4.18 16.33
C HIS A 83 -5.88 3.74 16.57
N PHE A 84 -5.24 3.15 15.58
CA PHE A 84 -3.86 2.67 15.71
C PHE A 84 -2.80 3.79 15.78
N LYS A 85 -3.13 5.00 15.37
CA LYS A 85 -2.19 6.15 15.48
C LYS A 85 -1.61 6.32 16.87
N GLN A 86 -2.39 6.09 17.93
CA GLN A 86 -1.94 6.23 19.31
C GLN A 86 -0.76 5.31 19.67
N PHE A 87 -0.60 4.19 18.95
CA PHE A 87 0.51 3.24 19.16
C PHE A 87 1.72 3.56 18.27
N LEU A 88 1.55 4.37 17.25
CA LEU A 88 2.54 4.59 16.20
C LEU A 88 3.25 5.94 16.32
N ILE A 89 2.51 6.99 16.66
CA ILE A 89 3.08 8.34 16.76
C ILE A 89 4.17 8.38 17.82
N GLY A 90 5.34 8.96 17.46
CA GLY A 90 6.51 9.05 18.32
C GLY A 90 7.38 7.79 18.37
N GLN A 91 6.96 6.70 17.72
CA GLN A 91 7.73 5.46 17.64
C GLN A 91 8.69 5.48 16.44
N ASP A 92 9.75 4.69 16.55
CA ASP A 92 10.70 4.48 15.43
C ASP A 92 10.09 3.48 14.42
N ALA A 93 9.91 3.92 13.19
CA ALA A 93 9.36 3.10 12.10
C ALA A 93 10.18 1.84 11.80
N ARG A 94 11.46 1.77 12.19
CA ARG A 94 12.32 0.58 12.01
C ARG A 94 11.89 -0.60 12.88
N ASN A 95 11.15 -0.36 13.94
CA ASN A 95 10.68 -1.39 14.87
C ASN A 95 9.40 -2.06 14.38
N ILE A 96 9.32 -2.45 13.09
CA ILE A 96 8.11 -2.94 12.43
C ILE A 96 7.42 -4.05 13.23
N SER A 97 8.18 -5.11 13.58
CA SER A 97 7.62 -6.25 14.30
C SER A 97 7.08 -5.88 15.69
N ALA A 98 7.75 -4.98 16.40
CA ALA A 98 7.30 -4.52 17.71
C ALA A 98 6.00 -3.71 17.59
N LEU A 99 5.92 -2.79 16.62
CA LEU A 99 4.72 -2.01 16.33
C LEU A 99 3.56 -2.89 15.91
N TRP A 100 3.83 -3.90 15.07
CA TRP A 100 2.82 -4.89 14.70
C TRP A 100 2.27 -5.64 15.91
N GLN A 101 3.14 -6.14 16.78
CA GLN A 101 2.73 -6.83 18.01
C GLN A 101 1.96 -5.91 18.96
N GLN A 102 2.36 -4.64 19.07
CA GLN A 102 1.66 -3.66 19.90
C GLN A 102 0.23 -3.43 19.41
N MET A 103 0.05 -3.22 18.10
CA MET A 103 -1.28 -3.08 17.50
C MET A 103 -2.12 -4.35 17.67
N TYR A 104 -1.53 -5.52 17.41
CA TYR A 104 -2.25 -6.80 17.47
C TYR A 104 -2.69 -7.15 18.90
N ARG A 105 -1.83 -6.91 19.90
CA ARG A 105 -2.09 -7.22 21.30
C ARG A 105 -2.71 -6.08 22.09
N SER A 106 -3.03 -4.96 21.44
CA SER A 106 -3.68 -3.81 22.08
C SER A 106 -5.10 -4.13 22.59
N GLN A 107 -5.64 -5.27 22.21
CA GLN A 107 -6.97 -5.72 22.58
C GLN A 107 -6.95 -7.18 23.06
N TYR A 108 -7.94 -7.53 23.85
CA TYR A 108 -8.11 -8.87 24.42
C TYR A 108 -8.74 -9.87 23.44
N PHE A 109 -9.49 -9.38 22.45
CA PHE A 109 -10.20 -10.19 21.47
C PHE A 109 -9.52 -10.14 20.11
N GLU A 110 -9.79 -11.14 19.26
CA GLU A 110 -9.37 -11.13 17.86
C GLU A 110 -9.99 -9.94 17.11
N GLY A 111 -9.16 -9.22 16.37
CA GLY A 111 -9.56 -7.99 15.69
C GLY A 111 -10.41 -8.16 14.43
N GLY A 112 -10.50 -9.37 13.93
CA GLY A 112 -11.18 -9.67 12.68
C GLY A 112 -10.55 -9.00 11.45
N ARG A 113 -11.23 -9.11 10.31
CA ARG A 113 -10.68 -8.68 9.01
C ARG A 113 -10.40 -7.20 8.90
N VAL A 114 -11.21 -6.35 9.52
CA VAL A 114 -11.06 -4.88 9.44
C VAL A 114 -9.77 -4.44 10.11
N LEU A 115 -9.54 -4.87 11.36
CA LEU A 115 -8.33 -4.51 12.09
C LEU A 115 -7.08 -5.13 11.46
N THR A 116 -7.16 -6.40 11.02
CA THR A 116 -6.05 -7.05 10.32
C THR A 116 -5.70 -6.33 9.01
N ALA A 117 -6.70 -5.89 8.25
CA ALA A 117 -6.47 -5.14 7.01
C ALA A 117 -5.83 -3.76 7.28
N ALA A 118 -6.25 -3.08 8.35
CA ALA A 118 -5.62 -1.82 8.77
C ALA A 118 -4.16 -2.03 9.21
N MET A 119 -3.90 -3.05 10.03
CA MET A 119 -2.53 -3.41 10.44
C MET A 119 -1.65 -3.78 9.24
N SER A 120 -2.17 -4.55 8.28
CA SER A 120 -1.44 -4.91 7.07
C SER A 120 -1.06 -3.69 6.24
N ALA A 121 -1.96 -2.72 6.07
CA ALA A 121 -1.66 -1.48 5.36
C ALA A 121 -0.60 -0.63 6.08
N ILE A 122 -0.64 -0.57 7.42
CA ILE A 122 0.37 0.09 8.24
C ILE A 122 1.72 -0.63 8.11
N ASP A 123 1.74 -1.95 8.18
CA ASP A 123 2.93 -2.78 8.06
C ASP A 123 3.63 -2.57 6.70
N LEU A 124 2.87 -2.58 5.60
CA LEU A 124 3.39 -2.26 4.27
C LEU A 124 3.99 -0.84 4.22
N ALA A 125 3.32 0.14 4.82
CA ALA A 125 3.80 1.51 4.85
C ALA A 125 5.09 1.66 5.69
N LEU A 126 5.21 0.91 6.80
CA LEU A 126 6.43 0.86 7.61
C LEU A 126 7.59 0.24 6.82
N HIS A 127 7.37 -0.88 6.13
CA HIS A 127 8.39 -1.49 5.26
C HIS A 127 8.86 -0.53 4.17
N ASP A 128 7.95 0.26 3.57
CA ASP A 128 8.30 1.26 2.56
C ASP A 128 9.15 2.40 3.15
N VAL A 129 8.84 2.89 4.38
CA VAL A 129 9.68 3.86 5.10
C VAL A 129 11.07 3.30 5.33
N VAL A 130 11.16 2.07 5.88
CA VAL A 130 12.45 1.46 6.23
C VAL A 130 13.29 1.21 4.97
N ALA A 131 12.68 0.69 3.90
CA ALA A 131 13.37 0.48 2.63
C ALA A 131 13.95 1.78 2.07
N LYS A 132 13.20 2.87 2.13
CA LYS A 132 13.66 4.20 1.72
C LYS A 132 14.79 4.72 2.62
N SER A 133 14.72 4.49 3.92
CA SER A 133 15.79 4.89 4.86
C SER A 133 17.10 4.14 4.57
N LEU A 134 17.00 2.88 4.14
CA LEU A 134 18.14 2.05 3.76
C LEU A 134 18.53 2.18 2.28
N ARG A 135 17.83 3.01 1.52
CA ARG A 135 18.03 3.21 0.06
C ARG A 135 17.98 1.90 -0.74
N CYS A 136 17.12 0.97 -0.33
CA CYS A 136 16.92 -0.30 -1.03
C CYS A 136 15.43 -0.53 -1.32
N PRO A 137 15.07 -1.30 -2.34
CA PRO A 137 13.68 -1.67 -2.57
C PRO A 137 13.20 -2.68 -1.52
N VAL A 138 11.89 -2.64 -1.22
CA VAL A 138 11.26 -3.48 -0.18
C VAL A 138 11.55 -4.97 -0.37
N TYR A 139 11.60 -5.46 -1.62
CA TYR A 139 11.86 -6.89 -1.85
C TYR A 139 13.23 -7.35 -1.32
N GLN A 140 14.22 -6.45 -1.23
CA GLN A 140 15.52 -6.79 -0.64
C GLN A 140 15.43 -6.97 0.88
N LEU A 141 14.57 -6.21 1.56
CA LEU A 141 14.28 -6.44 2.99
C LEU A 141 13.59 -7.78 3.23
N LEU A 142 12.83 -8.26 2.25
CA LEU A 142 12.05 -9.50 2.33
C LEU A 142 12.81 -10.74 1.84
N GLY A 143 14.12 -10.65 1.61
CA GLY A 143 14.95 -11.80 1.23
C GLY A 143 15.39 -11.83 -0.23
N GLY A 144 15.14 -10.79 -1.02
CA GLY A 144 15.65 -10.63 -2.38
C GLY A 144 14.70 -11.05 -3.48
N THR A 145 15.21 -11.08 -4.71
CA THR A 145 14.43 -11.36 -5.92
C THR A 145 14.25 -12.85 -6.13
N HIS A 146 13.00 -13.31 -6.11
CA HIS A 146 12.65 -14.68 -6.51
C HIS A 146 12.45 -14.81 -8.03
N ARG A 147 11.89 -13.76 -8.68
CA ARG A 147 11.59 -13.77 -10.13
C ARG A 147 11.81 -12.38 -10.70
N HIS A 148 12.34 -12.33 -11.94
CA HIS A 148 12.43 -11.08 -12.69
C HIS A 148 11.13 -10.74 -13.46
N HIS A 149 10.32 -11.74 -13.75
CA HIS A 149 9.05 -11.58 -14.47
C HIS A 149 7.95 -12.33 -13.72
N VAL A 150 6.83 -11.65 -13.46
CA VAL A 150 5.65 -12.24 -12.82
C VAL A 150 4.57 -12.38 -13.88
N PRO A 151 4.14 -13.62 -14.21
CA PRO A 151 2.98 -13.83 -15.07
C PRO A 151 1.73 -13.25 -14.41
N VAL A 152 0.98 -12.45 -15.16
CA VAL A 152 -0.30 -11.89 -14.71
C VAL A 152 -1.41 -12.31 -15.66
N TYR A 153 -2.60 -12.49 -15.14
CA TYR A 153 -3.80 -12.58 -15.97
C TYR A 153 -4.66 -11.33 -15.76
N VAL A 154 -5.25 -10.88 -16.84
CA VAL A 154 -6.17 -9.74 -16.79
C VAL A 154 -7.57 -10.30 -17.01
N ARG A 155 -8.44 -10.15 -16.02
CA ARG A 155 -9.86 -10.43 -16.21
C ARG A 155 -10.50 -9.22 -16.85
N PRO A 156 -11.10 -9.36 -18.06
CA PRO A 156 -11.87 -8.28 -18.65
C PRO A 156 -13.00 -7.88 -17.68
N LEU A 157 -13.13 -6.60 -17.43
CA LEU A 157 -14.31 -6.10 -16.70
C LEU A 157 -15.54 -6.37 -17.55
N PRO A 158 -16.60 -6.93 -16.99
CA PRO A 158 -17.87 -7.02 -17.71
C PRO A 158 -18.28 -5.61 -18.15
N PRO A 159 -18.87 -5.44 -19.33
CA PRO A 159 -19.37 -4.14 -19.77
C PRO A 159 -20.30 -3.57 -18.69
N PRO A 160 -20.31 -2.24 -18.47
CA PRO A 160 -21.20 -1.62 -17.51
C PRO A 160 -22.65 -2.02 -17.83
N HIS A 161 -23.35 -2.58 -16.85
CA HIS A 161 -24.76 -2.93 -17.02
C HIS A 161 -25.54 -1.65 -17.38
N PRO A 162 -26.36 -1.65 -18.45
CA PRO A 162 -27.05 -0.45 -18.94
C PRO A 162 -28.05 0.14 -17.93
N HIS A 163 -28.29 -0.47 -16.78
CA HIS A 163 -29.29 -0.08 -15.79
C HIS A 163 -28.78 0.18 -14.37
N SER A 164 -27.49 0.42 -14.16
CA SER A 164 -27.02 0.90 -12.86
C SER A 164 -27.02 2.41 -12.76
N SER A 165 -28.17 3.04 -12.91
CA SER A 165 -28.39 4.38 -12.38
C SER A 165 -28.35 4.26 -10.84
N SER A 166 -27.42 4.93 -10.23
CA SER A 166 -27.06 4.88 -8.80
C SER A 166 -28.11 5.51 -7.86
N ALA A 167 -29.35 5.67 -8.30
CA ALA A 167 -30.39 6.39 -7.57
C ALA A 167 -31.38 5.52 -6.78
N GLU A 168 -31.40 4.20 -6.96
CA GLU A 168 -32.51 3.38 -6.42
C GLU A 168 -32.17 2.31 -5.38
N ARG A 169 -30.99 2.35 -4.74
CA ARG A 169 -30.68 1.37 -3.69
C ARG A 169 -30.35 1.98 -2.33
N CYS A 170 -31.17 2.90 -1.89
CA CYS A 170 -31.20 3.29 -0.46
C CYS A 170 -32.65 3.39 0.00
N GLY A 171 -33.39 2.28 -0.12
CA GLY A 171 -34.70 2.09 0.51
C GLY A 171 -34.54 1.23 1.74
N CYS A 172 -34.03 1.79 2.83
CA CYS A 172 -34.22 1.23 4.15
C CYS A 172 -35.59 1.71 4.66
N ARG A 173 -36.54 0.81 4.76
CA ARG A 173 -37.66 0.93 5.68
C ARG A 173 -37.26 0.33 7.02
#